data_15056e1fc3f07685663a3bd1ff7b6c3d
#
_entry.id   15056e1fc3f07685663a3bd1ff7b6c3d
#
_cell.length_a   1.000
_cell.length_b   1.000
_cell.length_c   1.000
_cell.angle_alpha   90.00
_cell.angle_beta   90.00
_cell.angle_gamma   90.00
#
_symmetry.space_group_name_H-M   'P 1'
#
loop_
_entity.id
_entity.type
_entity.pdbx_description
1 polymer ?
#
loop_
_entity_poly.entity_id
_entity_poly.type
_entity_poly.pdbx_seq_one_letter_code
_entity_poly.pdbx_strand_id
1 'polypeptide(L)'
;MAALLSPGSAALAAEPESISTHSGATTQQERRQVDAYWTPARMKLAGALVPEITPVPEDDNTPDDPLPLPADTPDSGATWRYGGAVGTSVGRLFFTFADGYDGSCTATVVRSANRSTVITAAHCLRSVGAPAADGTWNHNLYFVPGYRNGTKPLGGFTVKSAATSSRWNTDPGGTTSADIAVAGYDTGILVANPSAEGRRIADVTGSQKIAFTKPVQGEFIHAFGYPKARLNDPTAKHAGSRMIHCAGPARPGPEAPLLWGESCDMSSGASGGPHFARFDPRTGTGTVVGVTSTTDELAGGPTPTLYATRLGDSARHLYDWAQTRPL
;
A
#
# COMPACT_ATOMS: atom_id res chain seq x y z
N MET A 1 -13.30 4.80 64.24
CA MET A 1 -13.06 4.13 62.93
C MET A 1 -13.01 5.24 61.88
N ALA A 2 -11.83 5.60 61.41
CA ALA A 2 -11.64 6.60 60.37
C ALA A 2 -11.42 5.85 59.05
N ALA A 3 -12.29 6.08 58.07
CA ALA A 3 -12.17 5.51 56.74
C ALA A 3 -11.15 6.34 55.92
N LEU A 4 -10.07 5.72 55.51
CA LEU A 4 -9.09 6.27 54.59
C LEU A 4 -9.67 6.14 53.16
N LEU A 5 -10.00 7.26 52.56
CA LEU A 5 -10.30 7.37 51.12
C LEU A 5 -8.97 7.33 50.36
N SER A 6 -8.79 6.27 49.56
CA SER A 6 -7.67 6.19 48.59
C SER A 6 -7.93 7.15 47.45
N PRO A 7 -6.91 7.93 47.00
CA PRO A 7 -7.04 8.77 45.81
C PRO A 7 -7.10 7.86 44.58
N GLY A 8 -8.16 7.97 43.78
CA GLY A 8 -8.29 7.31 42.48
C GLY A 8 -7.19 7.80 41.56
N SER A 9 -6.44 6.85 41.00
CA SER A 9 -5.48 7.14 39.93
C SER A 9 -6.25 7.64 38.70
N ALA A 10 -6.12 8.91 38.38
CA ALA A 10 -6.53 9.44 37.10
C ALA A 10 -5.67 8.76 36.02
N ALA A 11 -6.31 7.98 35.15
CA ALA A 11 -5.67 7.48 33.96
C ALA A 11 -5.26 8.71 33.12
N LEU A 12 -3.96 8.93 32.97
CA LEU A 12 -3.43 9.88 32.02
C LEU A 12 -3.97 9.49 30.64
N ALA A 13 -4.78 10.35 30.04
CA ALA A 13 -5.18 10.19 28.65
C ALA A 13 -3.90 10.15 27.81
N ALA A 14 -3.75 9.08 27.02
CA ALA A 14 -2.62 8.97 26.12
C ALA A 14 -2.65 10.20 25.18
N GLU A 15 -1.52 10.90 25.06
CA GLU A 15 -1.36 12.00 24.13
C GLU A 15 -1.81 11.54 22.72
N PRO A 16 -2.56 12.37 21.99
CA PRO A 16 -2.98 12.03 20.64
C PRO A 16 -1.74 11.78 19.77
N GLU A 17 -1.74 10.67 19.04
CA GLU A 17 -0.65 10.31 18.14
C GLU A 17 -0.43 11.42 17.10
N SER A 18 0.80 11.89 16.98
CA SER A 18 1.15 12.92 16.01
C SER A 18 1.30 12.33 14.61
N ILE A 19 1.05 13.17 13.59
CA ILE A 19 1.17 12.84 12.17
C ILE A 19 2.39 13.54 11.61
N SER A 20 3.27 12.80 10.92
CA SER A 20 4.31 13.36 10.08
C SER A 20 3.75 13.61 8.69
N THR A 21 3.95 14.80 8.15
CA THR A 21 3.39 15.21 6.84
C THR A 21 4.47 15.66 5.88
N HIS A 22 4.21 15.47 4.59
CA HIS A 22 5.09 15.89 3.49
C HIS A 22 4.28 16.57 2.40
N SER A 23 4.83 17.66 1.85
CA SER A 23 4.27 18.34 0.68
C SER A 23 4.87 17.73 -0.59
N GLY A 24 4.01 17.26 -1.48
CA GLY A 24 4.40 16.78 -2.80
C GLY A 24 4.38 17.89 -3.86
N ALA A 25 3.87 17.59 -5.06
CA ALA A 25 3.74 18.54 -6.15
C ALA A 25 2.53 19.47 -5.92
N THR A 26 2.77 20.68 -5.42
CA THR A 26 1.72 21.65 -5.04
C THR A 26 1.40 22.65 -6.15
N THR A 27 2.38 22.97 -7.00
CA THR A 27 2.22 23.90 -8.12
C THR A 27 1.96 23.12 -9.44
N GLN A 28 1.39 23.80 -10.41
CA GLN A 28 1.17 23.23 -11.74
C GLN A 28 2.50 22.86 -12.42
N GLN A 29 3.56 23.63 -12.18
CA GLN A 29 4.88 23.34 -12.72
C GLN A 29 5.44 22.03 -12.13
N GLU A 30 5.41 21.87 -10.81
CA GLU A 30 5.86 20.64 -10.14
C GLU A 30 5.08 19.42 -10.62
N ARG A 31 3.76 19.53 -10.76
CA ARG A 31 2.91 18.45 -11.29
C ARG A 31 3.34 18.01 -12.68
N ARG A 32 3.61 18.97 -13.60
CA ARG A 32 4.13 18.65 -14.93
C ARG A 32 5.52 18.03 -14.90
N GLN A 33 6.39 18.47 -14.01
CA GLN A 33 7.72 17.88 -13.84
C GLN A 33 7.65 16.42 -13.38
N VAL A 34 6.83 16.12 -12.37
CA VAL A 34 6.64 14.74 -11.88
C VAL A 34 6.00 13.86 -12.95
N ASP A 35 4.97 14.32 -13.67
CA ASP A 35 4.35 13.54 -14.74
C ASP A 35 5.34 13.25 -15.89
N ALA A 36 6.14 14.24 -16.29
CA ALA A 36 7.17 14.07 -17.31
C ALA A 36 8.33 13.16 -16.86
N TYR A 37 8.63 13.14 -15.58
CA TYR A 37 9.66 12.27 -15.00
C TYR A 37 9.31 10.79 -15.16
N TRP A 38 8.04 10.42 -14.95
CA TRP A 38 7.58 9.03 -15.00
C TRP A 38 7.20 8.59 -16.42
N THR A 39 8.22 8.41 -17.27
CA THR A 39 8.05 7.81 -18.59
C THR A 39 7.69 6.32 -18.50
N PRO A 40 7.07 5.71 -19.55
CA PRO A 40 6.82 4.27 -19.60
C PRO A 40 8.05 3.41 -19.31
N ALA A 41 9.20 3.77 -19.88
CA ALA A 41 10.46 3.06 -19.65
C ALA A 41 10.90 3.15 -18.19
N ARG A 42 10.84 4.35 -17.58
CA ARG A 42 11.21 4.56 -16.18
C ARG A 42 10.29 3.80 -15.23
N MET A 43 8.98 3.80 -15.47
CA MET A 43 8.01 3.04 -14.68
C MET A 43 8.25 1.52 -14.74
N LYS A 44 8.70 0.98 -15.88
CA LYS A 44 9.06 -0.44 -16.00
C LYS A 44 10.30 -0.77 -15.18
N LEU A 45 11.27 0.12 -15.12
CA LEU A 45 12.53 -0.07 -14.37
C LEU A 45 12.38 0.16 -12.87
N ALA A 46 11.46 1.03 -12.44
CA ALA A 46 11.28 1.40 -11.04
C ALA A 46 11.10 0.18 -10.13
N GLY A 47 11.86 0.14 -9.02
CA GLY A 47 11.93 -1.00 -8.11
C GLY A 47 12.89 -2.11 -8.56
N ALA A 48 13.57 -1.98 -9.70
CA ALA A 48 14.71 -2.82 -10.06
C ALA A 48 15.96 -2.23 -9.39
N LEU A 49 16.60 -2.99 -8.53
CA LEU A 49 17.82 -2.56 -7.84
C LEU A 49 19.07 -2.59 -8.74
N VAL A 50 18.99 -3.08 -9.98
CA VAL A 50 20.09 -3.06 -10.98
C VAL A 50 19.53 -3.04 -12.42
N PRO A 51 20.18 -2.34 -13.37
CA PRO A 51 19.64 -2.03 -14.71
C PRO A 51 19.53 -3.19 -15.71
N GLU A 52 20.08 -4.35 -15.47
CA GLU A 52 20.17 -5.42 -16.46
C GLU A 52 19.65 -6.77 -15.96
N ILE A 53 18.34 -6.96 -16.02
CA ILE A 53 17.81 -8.31 -16.20
C ILE A 53 16.73 -8.23 -17.27
N THR A 54 16.89 -9.08 -18.28
CA THR A 54 15.85 -9.33 -19.27
C THR A 54 14.56 -9.65 -18.52
N PRO A 55 13.49 -8.85 -18.70
CA PRO A 55 12.23 -9.16 -18.07
C PRO A 55 11.85 -10.60 -18.43
N VAL A 56 11.51 -11.42 -17.46
CA VAL A 56 10.81 -12.66 -17.77
C VAL A 56 9.63 -12.26 -18.62
N PRO A 57 9.47 -12.77 -19.84
CA PRO A 57 8.31 -12.46 -20.65
C PRO A 57 7.09 -12.96 -19.89
N GLU A 58 6.34 -12.04 -19.26
CA GLU A 58 4.97 -12.36 -18.90
C GLU A 58 4.26 -12.60 -20.22
N ASP A 59 3.72 -13.79 -20.38
CA ASP A 59 2.97 -14.17 -21.58
C ASP A 59 1.76 -13.22 -21.72
N ASP A 60 1.95 -12.19 -22.53
CA ASP A 60 0.95 -11.14 -22.77
C ASP A 60 -0.17 -11.62 -23.71
N ASN A 61 -0.05 -12.86 -24.19
CA ASN A 61 -0.96 -13.50 -25.16
C ASN A 61 -2.09 -14.29 -24.51
N THR A 62 -2.32 -14.21 -23.20
CA THR A 62 -3.51 -14.83 -22.62
C THR A 62 -4.76 -14.07 -23.04
N PRO A 63 -5.70 -14.74 -23.74
CA PRO A 63 -6.94 -14.11 -24.18
C PRO A 63 -7.72 -13.49 -23.01
N ASP A 64 -8.39 -12.37 -23.26
CA ASP A 64 -9.39 -11.77 -22.36
C ASP A 64 -10.69 -12.59 -22.28
N ASP A 65 -10.63 -13.91 -22.44
CA ASP A 65 -11.80 -14.77 -22.26
C ASP A 65 -12.34 -14.65 -20.83
N PRO A 66 -13.66 -14.51 -20.66
CA PRO A 66 -14.27 -14.45 -19.34
C PRO A 66 -14.02 -15.76 -18.60
N LEU A 67 -13.02 -15.74 -17.74
CA LEU A 67 -12.75 -16.87 -16.84
C LEU A 67 -13.90 -17.00 -15.83
N PRO A 68 -14.23 -18.23 -15.40
CA PRO A 68 -15.12 -18.41 -14.27
C PRO A 68 -14.57 -17.64 -13.08
N LEU A 69 -15.43 -16.85 -12.40
CA LEU A 69 -15.02 -16.08 -11.22
C LEU A 69 -14.35 -17.00 -10.20
N PRO A 70 -13.30 -16.52 -9.52
CA PRO A 70 -12.67 -17.30 -8.47
C PRO A 70 -13.71 -17.65 -7.41
N ALA A 71 -13.82 -18.91 -7.09
CA ALA A 71 -14.54 -19.34 -5.90
C ALA A 71 -13.77 -18.86 -4.66
N ASP A 72 -14.41 -18.91 -3.47
CA ASP A 72 -13.72 -18.68 -2.18
C ASP A 72 -12.74 -19.84 -1.88
N THR A 73 -11.84 -20.10 -2.80
CA THR A 73 -10.74 -21.07 -2.69
C THR A 73 -9.45 -20.30 -2.46
N PRO A 74 -8.59 -20.77 -1.54
CA PRO A 74 -7.29 -20.16 -1.33
C PRO A 74 -6.49 -20.09 -2.63
N ASP A 75 -5.93 -18.91 -2.90
CA ASP A 75 -5.05 -18.62 -4.03
C ASP A 75 -3.81 -17.90 -3.48
N SER A 76 -2.64 -18.44 -3.73
CA SER A 76 -1.38 -17.94 -3.20
C SER A 76 -0.61 -17.02 -4.16
N GLY A 77 -1.20 -16.67 -5.30
CA GLY A 77 -0.62 -15.70 -6.24
C GLY A 77 -0.96 -16.01 -7.70
N ALA A 78 -1.94 -15.30 -8.23
CA ALA A 78 -2.33 -15.34 -9.64
C ALA A 78 -2.55 -13.94 -10.21
N THR A 79 -2.36 -13.77 -11.51
CA THR A 79 -2.73 -12.52 -12.19
C THR A 79 -4.23 -12.28 -12.09
N TRP A 80 -4.63 -11.08 -11.62
CA TRP A 80 -6.03 -10.70 -11.61
C TRP A 80 -6.51 -10.35 -13.01
N ARG A 81 -7.47 -11.11 -13.54
CA ARG A 81 -7.99 -11.00 -14.92
C ARG A 81 -9.47 -10.61 -14.98
N TYR A 82 -10.12 -10.44 -13.82
CA TYR A 82 -11.58 -10.28 -13.74
C TYR A 82 -12.05 -8.81 -13.79
N GLY A 83 -11.12 -7.86 -13.92
CA GLY A 83 -11.47 -6.44 -13.97
C GLY A 83 -12.14 -5.95 -12.68
N GLY A 84 -13.30 -5.30 -12.82
CA GLY A 84 -14.06 -4.75 -11.70
C GLY A 84 -13.41 -3.50 -11.08
N ALA A 85 -14.01 -3.01 -9.99
CA ALA A 85 -13.56 -1.79 -9.31
C ALA A 85 -12.12 -1.88 -8.77
N VAL A 86 -11.64 -3.07 -8.39
CA VAL A 86 -10.25 -3.30 -7.97
C VAL A 86 -9.27 -3.01 -9.10
N GLY A 87 -9.62 -3.38 -10.34
CA GLY A 87 -8.79 -3.16 -11.53
C GLY A 87 -8.58 -1.68 -11.88
N THR A 88 -9.43 -0.79 -11.36
CA THR A 88 -9.34 0.66 -11.61
C THR A 88 -8.91 1.46 -10.41
N SER A 89 -9.19 0.99 -9.18
CA SER A 89 -8.90 1.71 -7.93
C SER A 89 -7.58 1.31 -7.27
N VAL A 90 -7.02 0.15 -7.61
CA VAL A 90 -5.69 -0.29 -7.18
C VAL A 90 -4.68 0.01 -8.29
N GLY A 91 -3.47 0.41 -7.93
CA GLY A 91 -2.44 0.77 -8.90
C GLY A 91 -1.03 0.76 -8.31
N ARG A 92 -0.05 1.09 -9.16
CA ARG A 92 1.35 1.27 -8.72
C ARG A 92 1.58 2.68 -8.24
N LEU A 93 2.23 2.79 -7.11
CA LEU A 93 2.79 4.03 -6.58
C LEU A 93 4.29 4.05 -6.89
N PHE A 94 4.71 5.03 -7.68
CA PHE A 94 6.10 5.26 -8.04
C PHE A 94 6.67 6.39 -7.20
N PHE A 95 7.97 6.30 -6.89
CA PHE A 95 8.68 7.30 -6.11
C PHE A 95 10.19 7.20 -6.35
N THR A 96 10.90 8.26 -6.00
CA THR A 96 12.35 8.30 -5.97
C THR A 96 12.79 8.33 -4.50
N PHE A 97 13.66 7.41 -4.10
CA PHE A 97 14.28 7.41 -2.77
C PHE A 97 15.20 8.63 -2.59
N ALA A 98 15.55 8.93 -1.34
CA ALA A 98 16.45 10.04 -1.01
C ALA A 98 17.84 9.91 -1.66
N ASP A 99 18.29 8.70 -1.95
CA ASP A 99 19.55 8.39 -2.63
C ASP A 99 19.46 8.46 -4.17
N GLY A 100 18.27 8.79 -4.71
CA GLY A 100 18.02 8.99 -6.14
C GLY A 100 17.57 7.76 -6.92
N TYR A 101 17.47 6.58 -6.30
CA TYR A 101 16.93 5.39 -6.96
C TYR A 101 15.40 5.45 -7.06
N ASP A 102 14.85 4.91 -8.15
CA ASP A 102 13.43 4.82 -8.37
C ASP A 102 12.85 3.54 -7.77
N GLY A 103 11.83 3.70 -6.97
CA GLY A 103 11.10 2.61 -6.33
C GLY A 103 9.65 2.54 -6.77
N SER A 104 9.00 1.44 -6.43
CA SER A 104 7.56 1.30 -6.61
C SER A 104 6.92 0.43 -5.52
N CYS A 105 5.70 0.80 -5.19
CA CYS A 105 4.79 0.11 -4.29
C CYS A 105 3.41 -0.05 -4.94
N THR A 106 2.48 -0.59 -4.20
CA THR A 106 1.05 -0.64 -4.53
C THR A 106 0.28 0.37 -3.69
N ALA A 107 -0.78 0.94 -4.22
CA ALA A 107 -1.67 1.82 -3.47
C ALA A 107 -3.12 1.69 -3.94
N THR A 108 -4.07 2.20 -3.14
CA THR A 108 -5.51 2.03 -3.37
C THR A 108 -6.27 3.32 -3.13
N VAL A 109 -7.12 3.69 -4.09
CA VAL A 109 -8.08 4.80 -3.92
C VAL A 109 -9.18 4.37 -2.95
N VAL A 110 -9.32 5.08 -1.85
CA VAL A 110 -10.36 4.81 -0.84
C VAL A 110 -11.42 5.90 -0.83
N ARG A 111 -12.65 5.52 -0.49
CA ARG A 111 -13.75 6.47 -0.35
C ARG A 111 -13.38 7.54 0.66
N SER A 112 -13.55 8.81 0.30
CA SER A 112 -13.23 9.97 1.13
C SER A 112 -14.06 11.19 0.75
N ALA A 113 -14.19 12.16 1.67
CA ALA A 113 -14.95 13.37 1.45
C ALA A 113 -14.37 14.20 0.28
N ASN A 114 -13.03 14.31 0.18
CA ASN A 114 -12.37 15.02 -0.92
C ASN A 114 -12.27 14.21 -2.21
N ARG A 115 -12.63 12.93 -2.24
CA ARG A 115 -12.54 12.00 -3.40
C ARG A 115 -11.15 11.90 -4.01
N SER A 116 -10.12 12.11 -3.19
CA SER A 116 -8.70 12.16 -3.64
C SER A 116 -7.74 11.46 -2.70
N THR A 117 -8.27 10.66 -1.77
CA THR A 117 -7.46 9.94 -0.78
C THR A 117 -7.04 8.58 -1.30
N VAL A 118 -5.75 8.30 -1.17
CA VAL A 118 -5.10 7.03 -1.57
C VAL A 118 -4.35 6.48 -0.36
N ILE A 119 -4.49 5.18 -0.09
CA ILE A 119 -3.79 4.49 1.01
C ILE A 119 -2.69 3.59 0.46
N THR A 120 -1.59 3.50 1.20
CA THR A 120 -0.42 2.66 0.92
C THR A 120 0.30 2.30 2.23
N ALA A 121 1.50 1.72 2.16
CA ALA A 121 2.37 1.54 3.32
C ALA A 121 3.19 2.81 3.62
N ALA A 122 3.55 3.02 4.89
CA ALA A 122 4.37 4.17 5.29
C ALA A 122 5.78 4.09 4.70
N HIS A 123 6.38 2.89 4.65
CA HIS A 123 7.71 2.70 4.07
C HIS A 123 7.79 3.03 2.58
N CYS A 124 6.65 3.08 1.87
CA CYS A 124 6.59 3.56 0.48
C CYS A 124 6.71 5.08 0.36
N LEU A 125 6.50 5.80 1.45
CA LEU A 125 6.53 7.26 1.51
C LEU A 125 7.77 7.80 2.22
N ARG A 126 8.25 7.04 3.21
CA ARG A 126 9.32 7.46 4.11
C ARG A 126 10.11 6.25 4.59
N SER A 127 11.42 6.27 4.43
CA SER A 127 12.31 5.21 4.89
C SER A 127 12.34 5.10 6.42
N VAL A 128 12.44 3.87 6.95
CA VAL A 128 12.66 3.61 8.40
C VAL A 128 14.12 3.89 8.75
N GLY A 129 14.37 4.34 9.98
CA GLY A 129 15.72 4.43 10.54
C GLY A 129 16.54 5.64 10.10
N ALA A 130 16.01 6.49 9.24
CA ALA A 130 16.64 7.76 8.99
C ALA A 130 16.22 8.79 10.05
N PRO A 131 17.11 9.67 10.52
CA PRO A 131 16.75 10.71 11.47
C PRO A 131 15.57 11.52 10.94
N ALA A 132 14.71 11.98 11.82
CA ALA A 132 13.43 12.67 11.53
C ALA A 132 13.57 13.98 10.75
N ALA A 133 14.68 14.20 10.05
CA ALA A 133 14.87 15.32 9.14
C ALA A 133 14.07 15.14 7.86
N ASP A 134 13.69 16.23 7.23
CA ASP A 134 12.90 16.27 5.97
C ASP A 134 13.50 15.43 4.82
N GLY A 135 14.78 15.07 4.91
CA GLY A 135 15.50 14.25 3.92
C GLY A 135 15.15 12.76 3.88
N THR A 136 14.19 12.28 4.67
CA THR A 136 13.81 10.86 4.72
C THR A 136 12.57 10.52 3.87
N TRP A 137 11.86 11.52 3.38
CA TRP A 137 10.71 11.34 2.52
C TRP A 137 11.13 11.01 1.09
N ASN A 138 10.39 10.09 0.48
CA ASN A 138 10.54 9.79 -0.93
C ASN A 138 9.97 10.94 -1.78
N HIS A 139 10.57 11.14 -2.94
CA HIS A 139 10.26 12.23 -3.86
C HIS A 139 9.53 11.74 -5.11
N ASN A 140 9.09 12.66 -5.97
CA ASN A 140 8.45 12.35 -7.24
C ASN A 140 7.29 11.34 -7.12
N LEU A 141 6.53 11.42 -6.01
CA LEU A 141 5.42 10.52 -5.75
C LEU A 141 4.37 10.60 -6.86
N TYR A 142 4.10 9.45 -7.51
CA TYR A 142 3.22 9.36 -8.65
C TYR A 142 2.41 8.06 -8.64
N PHE A 143 1.09 8.18 -8.59
CA PHE A 143 0.20 7.03 -8.55
C PHE A 143 -0.44 6.77 -9.91
N VAL A 144 -0.35 5.52 -10.37
CA VAL A 144 -0.93 5.06 -11.65
C VAL A 144 -1.95 3.97 -11.36
N PRO A 145 -3.24 4.33 -11.27
CA PRO A 145 -4.31 3.36 -11.08
C PRO A 145 -4.46 2.46 -12.30
N GLY A 146 -4.74 1.17 -12.07
CA GLY A 146 -4.87 0.19 -13.14
C GLY A 146 -3.61 0.02 -14.00
N TYR A 147 -2.43 0.29 -13.43
CA TYR A 147 -1.15 0.17 -14.15
C TYR A 147 -1.04 -1.17 -14.88
N ARG A 148 -0.56 -1.14 -16.12
CA ARG A 148 -0.31 -2.33 -16.90
C ARG A 148 0.89 -2.12 -17.82
N ASN A 149 1.97 -2.86 -17.58
CA ASN A 149 3.16 -2.94 -18.43
C ASN A 149 3.69 -1.58 -18.97
N GLY A 150 3.85 -0.60 -18.11
CA GLY A 150 4.34 0.75 -18.49
C GLY A 150 3.24 1.69 -18.98
N THR A 151 1.99 1.25 -19.09
CA THR A 151 0.87 2.10 -19.52
C THR A 151 0.13 2.73 -18.34
N LYS A 152 -0.53 3.85 -18.58
CA LYS A 152 -1.36 4.60 -17.65
C LYS A 152 -2.81 4.64 -18.18
N PRO A 153 -3.57 3.54 -18.12
CA PRO A 153 -4.88 3.45 -18.82
C PRO A 153 -5.90 4.45 -18.29
N LEU A 154 -5.79 4.88 -17.05
CA LEU A 154 -6.65 5.88 -16.40
C LEU A 154 -5.90 7.19 -16.12
N GLY A 155 -4.74 7.40 -16.76
CA GLY A 155 -3.84 8.49 -16.46
C GLY A 155 -2.97 8.20 -15.23
N GLY A 156 -2.17 9.19 -14.86
CA GLY A 156 -1.36 9.17 -13.66
C GLY A 156 -1.65 10.39 -12.81
N PHE A 157 -1.49 10.25 -11.51
CA PHE A 157 -1.83 11.27 -10.53
C PHE A 157 -0.62 11.62 -9.68
N THR A 158 -0.20 12.86 -9.73
CA THR A 158 0.81 13.40 -8.82
C THR A 158 0.22 13.51 -7.42
N VAL A 159 1.07 13.45 -6.40
CA VAL A 159 0.67 13.56 -5.00
C VAL A 159 0.82 15.02 -4.54
N LYS A 160 -0.23 15.56 -3.93
CA LYS A 160 -0.25 16.90 -3.34
C LYS A 160 0.37 16.91 -1.95
N SER A 161 0.01 15.92 -1.14
CA SER A 161 0.54 15.74 0.21
C SER A 161 0.48 14.28 0.64
N ALA A 162 1.35 13.93 1.56
CA ALA A 162 1.46 12.60 2.15
C ALA A 162 1.53 12.69 3.67
N ALA A 163 1.13 11.63 4.36
CA ALA A 163 1.27 11.53 5.81
C ALA A 163 1.54 10.08 6.25
N THR A 164 2.29 9.96 7.34
CA THR A 164 2.52 8.73 8.09
C THR A 164 2.36 8.99 9.58
N SER A 165 2.15 7.96 10.38
CA SER A 165 2.26 8.07 11.83
C SER A 165 3.66 8.53 12.22
N SER A 166 3.77 9.38 13.24
CA SER A 166 5.08 9.71 13.83
C SER A 166 5.76 8.49 14.44
N ARG A 167 4.99 7.50 14.87
CA ARG A 167 5.50 6.24 15.42
C ARG A 167 6.20 5.38 14.38
N TRP A 168 5.89 5.54 13.10
CA TRP A 168 6.63 4.88 12.02
C TRP A 168 8.12 5.24 12.02
N ASN A 169 8.52 6.34 12.62
CA ASN A 169 9.90 6.85 12.57
C ASN A 169 10.66 6.78 13.91
N THR A 170 10.14 6.12 14.93
CA THR A 170 10.70 6.21 16.28
C THR A 170 11.80 5.20 16.59
N ASP A 171 12.14 4.29 15.67
CA ASP A 171 13.21 3.34 15.89
C ASP A 171 14.41 3.55 14.94
N PRO A 172 15.55 4.03 15.43
CA PRO A 172 16.75 4.28 14.61
C PRO A 172 17.64 3.04 14.37
N GLY A 173 17.22 1.84 14.77
CA GLY A 173 18.17 0.73 14.91
C GLY A 173 17.86 -0.60 14.23
N GLY A 174 16.83 -0.73 13.41
CA GLY A 174 16.38 -1.88 12.59
C GLY A 174 17.12 -3.21 12.71
N THR A 175 16.45 -4.30 12.72
CA THR A 175 16.78 -5.74 12.63
C THR A 175 16.40 -6.61 13.85
N THR A 176 15.45 -6.20 14.69
CA THR A 176 14.98 -7.00 15.82
C THR A 176 13.47 -6.93 16.00
N SER A 177 12.95 -7.50 17.07
CA SER A 177 11.53 -7.43 17.49
C SER A 177 10.94 -6.00 17.48
N ALA A 178 11.75 -4.95 17.56
CA ALA A 178 11.36 -3.56 17.42
C ALA A 178 10.83 -3.24 16.02
N ASP A 179 11.35 -3.86 14.97
CA ASP A 179 10.91 -3.67 13.59
C ASP A 179 9.48 -4.14 13.38
N ILE A 180 9.09 -5.21 14.05
CA ILE A 180 7.73 -5.76 13.97
C ILE A 180 6.73 -4.84 14.68
N ALA A 181 7.10 -4.24 15.81
CA ALA A 181 6.27 -3.27 16.50
C ALA A 181 6.05 -2.00 15.65
N VAL A 182 7.10 -1.56 14.92
CA VAL A 182 7.01 -0.44 13.97
C VAL A 182 6.15 -0.80 12.76
N ALA A 183 6.21 -2.05 12.26
CA ALA A 183 5.38 -2.52 11.16
C ALA A 183 3.87 -2.40 11.44
N GLY A 184 3.46 -2.39 12.71
CA GLY A 184 2.08 -2.09 13.13
C GLY A 184 1.62 -0.65 12.84
N TYR A 185 2.55 0.26 12.52
CA TYR A 185 2.30 1.64 12.12
C TYR A 185 2.63 1.90 10.65
N ASP A 186 2.90 0.86 9.87
CA ASP A 186 3.28 0.94 8.47
C ASP A 186 2.07 1.24 7.56
N THR A 187 1.37 2.32 7.88
CA THR A 187 0.28 2.86 7.06
C THR A 187 0.66 4.26 6.59
N GLY A 188 0.61 4.45 5.29
CA GLY A 188 0.79 5.74 4.64
C GLY A 188 -0.48 6.21 3.94
N ILE A 189 -0.69 7.52 3.89
CA ILE A 189 -1.84 8.10 3.20
C ILE A 189 -1.41 9.25 2.30
N LEU A 190 -2.07 9.37 1.16
CA LEU A 190 -1.79 10.36 0.13
C LEU A 190 -3.06 11.15 -0.20
N VAL A 191 -2.87 12.41 -0.56
CA VAL A 191 -3.88 13.22 -1.24
C VAL A 191 -3.41 13.43 -2.68
N ALA A 192 -4.12 12.84 -3.64
CA ALA A 192 -3.80 12.96 -5.06
C ALA A 192 -4.23 14.33 -5.59
N ASN A 193 -3.41 14.93 -6.44
CA ASN A 193 -3.84 16.09 -7.24
C ASN A 193 -4.93 15.68 -8.22
N PRO A 194 -5.79 16.60 -8.66
CA PRO A 194 -6.66 16.37 -9.80
C PRO A 194 -5.87 16.02 -11.07
N SER A 195 -6.49 15.28 -11.97
CA SER A 195 -5.94 15.02 -13.31
C SER A 195 -5.68 16.33 -14.09
N ALA A 196 -5.05 16.25 -15.26
CA ALA A 196 -4.83 17.39 -16.14
C ALA A 196 -6.15 18.08 -16.53
N GLU A 197 -7.25 17.31 -16.61
CA GLU A 197 -8.62 17.79 -16.92
C GLU A 197 -9.37 18.29 -15.67
N GLY A 198 -8.71 18.37 -14.49
CA GLY A 198 -9.30 18.82 -13.26
C GLY A 198 -10.18 17.79 -12.53
N ARG A 199 -10.18 16.53 -12.96
CA ARG A 199 -11.00 15.45 -12.36
C ARG A 199 -10.32 14.90 -11.11
N ARG A 200 -11.08 14.69 -10.04
CA ARG A 200 -10.60 14.01 -8.82
C ARG A 200 -10.38 12.53 -9.13
N ILE A 201 -9.41 11.93 -8.45
CA ILE A 201 -9.03 10.54 -8.75
C ILE A 201 -10.21 9.56 -8.61
N ALA A 202 -11.01 9.66 -7.56
CA ALA A 202 -12.15 8.76 -7.37
C ALA A 202 -13.26 8.94 -8.42
N ASP A 203 -13.32 10.09 -9.13
CA ASP A 203 -14.25 10.31 -10.25
C ASP A 203 -13.76 9.61 -11.53
N VAL A 204 -12.49 9.26 -11.58
CA VAL A 204 -11.87 8.56 -12.71
C VAL A 204 -11.84 7.05 -12.47
N THR A 205 -11.50 6.64 -11.25
CA THR A 205 -11.15 5.25 -10.91
C THR A 205 -12.24 4.52 -10.11
N GLY A 206 -13.20 5.24 -9.54
CA GLY A 206 -13.96 4.75 -8.41
C GLY A 206 -13.11 4.71 -7.13
N SER A 207 -13.63 4.10 -6.08
CA SER A 207 -12.94 3.98 -4.80
C SER A 207 -13.45 2.79 -4.00
N GLN A 208 -12.60 2.18 -3.19
CA GLN A 208 -12.92 1.08 -2.31
C GLN A 208 -13.43 1.59 -0.94
N LYS A 209 -14.23 0.77 -0.26
CA LYS A 209 -14.56 1.05 1.15
C LYS A 209 -13.31 0.89 2.01
N ILE A 210 -13.27 1.55 3.15
CA ILE A 210 -12.21 1.41 4.15
C ILE A 210 -12.85 1.21 5.53
N ALA A 211 -12.27 0.36 6.36
CA ALA A 211 -12.68 0.17 7.74
C ALA A 211 -11.45 0.06 8.65
N PHE A 212 -11.58 0.61 9.84
CA PHE A 212 -10.51 0.66 10.85
C PHE A 212 -10.73 -0.43 11.90
N THR A 213 -10.85 -1.65 11.41
CA THR A 213 -11.07 -2.85 12.22
C THR A 213 -10.08 -3.93 11.79
N LYS A 214 -9.73 -4.81 12.71
CA LYS A 214 -8.94 -5.99 12.35
C LYS A 214 -9.84 -7.06 11.74
N PRO A 215 -9.33 -7.91 10.83
CA PRO A 215 -10.00 -9.12 10.42
C PRO A 215 -10.23 -10.07 11.61
N VAL A 216 -11.24 -10.89 11.50
CA VAL A 216 -11.43 -12.01 12.42
C VAL A 216 -10.53 -13.17 11.93
N GLN A 217 -9.92 -13.90 12.87
CA GLN A 217 -9.13 -15.09 12.49
C GLN A 217 -10.00 -16.06 11.69
N GLY A 218 -9.50 -16.49 10.54
CA GLY A 218 -10.22 -17.34 9.61
C GLY A 218 -11.15 -16.59 8.65
N GLU A 219 -11.35 -15.27 8.81
CA GLU A 219 -12.05 -14.46 7.80
C GLU A 219 -11.34 -14.56 6.46
N PHE A 220 -12.10 -14.79 5.38
CA PHE A 220 -11.54 -14.91 4.05
C PHE A 220 -11.17 -13.52 3.50
N ILE A 221 -9.88 -13.34 3.19
CA ILE A 221 -9.29 -12.07 2.80
C ILE A 221 -8.73 -12.18 1.39
N HIS A 222 -8.79 -11.08 0.66
CA HIS A 222 -8.23 -10.94 -0.67
C HIS A 222 -7.18 -9.83 -0.70
N ALA A 223 -5.92 -10.18 -0.97
CA ALA A 223 -4.83 -9.23 -1.14
C ALA A 223 -4.54 -8.97 -2.62
N PHE A 224 -4.19 -7.73 -2.94
CA PHE A 224 -3.81 -7.32 -4.30
C PHE A 224 -2.53 -6.49 -4.26
N GLY A 225 -1.69 -6.69 -5.29
CA GLY A 225 -0.44 -5.94 -5.38
C GLY A 225 0.19 -6.01 -6.76
N TYR A 226 1.28 -5.27 -6.91
CA TYR A 226 2.15 -5.29 -8.08
C TYR A 226 3.54 -5.77 -7.67
N PRO A 227 3.69 -7.06 -7.31
CA PRO A 227 4.96 -7.59 -6.88
C PRO A 227 5.97 -7.52 -8.01
N LYS A 228 7.20 -7.18 -7.67
CA LYS A 228 8.33 -7.15 -8.58
C LYS A 228 9.43 -8.03 -8.01
N ALA A 229 9.95 -8.90 -8.86
CA ALA A 229 11.07 -9.75 -8.52
C ALA A 229 12.23 -8.96 -7.92
N ARG A 230 12.83 -9.49 -6.85
CA ARG A 230 14.14 -9.01 -6.40
C ARG A 230 15.19 -9.38 -7.45
N LEU A 231 16.17 -8.51 -7.59
CA LEU A 231 17.35 -8.80 -8.37
C LEU A 231 17.97 -10.11 -7.92
N ASN A 232 18.36 -10.97 -8.89
CA ASN A 232 18.98 -12.28 -8.65
C ASN A 232 18.09 -13.32 -7.97
N ASP A 233 16.78 -13.13 -7.93
CA ASP A 233 15.86 -14.20 -7.55
C ASP A 233 15.51 -15.06 -8.77
N PRO A 234 16.10 -16.27 -8.89
CA PRO A 234 15.80 -17.17 -10.03
C PRO A 234 14.38 -17.73 -9.97
N THR A 235 13.67 -17.52 -8.85
CA THR A 235 12.29 -17.97 -8.64
C THR A 235 11.27 -16.85 -8.84
N ALA A 236 11.74 -15.68 -9.25
CA ALA A 236 10.92 -14.49 -9.44
C ALA A 236 9.77 -14.74 -10.43
N LYS A 237 8.56 -14.82 -9.92
CA LYS A 237 7.35 -15.07 -10.71
C LYS A 237 6.74 -13.79 -11.28
N HIS A 238 7.08 -12.61 -10.74
CA HIS A 238 6.36 -11.37 -11.02
C HIS A 238 7.30 -10.22 -11.38
N ALA A 239 6.98 -9.51 -12.45
CA ALA A 239 7.76 -8.37 -12.97
C ALA A 239 7.18 -6.99 -12.61
N GLY A 240 6.12 -6.94 -11.78
CA GLY A 240 5.42 -5.70 -11.43
C GLY A 240 4.62 -5.09 -12.59
N SER A 241 4.44 -5.79 -13.68
CA SER A 241 3.75 -5.32 -14.87
C SER A 241 2.23 -5.48 -14.77
N ARG A 242 1.76 -6.41 -13.95
CA ARG A 242 0.35 -6.73 -13.74
C ARG A 242 -0.01 -6.81 -12.26
N MET A 243 -1.29 -6.66 -11.97
CA MET A 243 -1.83 -6.86 -10.62
C MET A 243 -1.95 -8.34 -10.32
N ILE A 244 -1.39 -8.75 -9.19
CA ILE A 244 -1.45 -10.10 -8.65
C ILE A 244 -2.46 -10.11 -7.49
N HIS A 245 -3.09 -11.23 -7.31
CA HIS A 245 -4.10 -11.50 -6.30
C HIS A 245 -3.73 -12.74 -5.50
N CYS A 246 -3.89 -12.63 -4.19
CA CYS A 246 -3.91 -13.77 -3.28
C CYS A 246 -5.23 -13.77 -2.51
N ALA A 247 -5.66 -14.94 -2.06
CA ALA A 247 -6.86 -15.06 -1.25
C ALA A 247 -6.72 -16.21 -0.25
N GLY A 248 -7.17 -15.99 0.97
CA GLY A 248 -7.10 -17.02 1.99
C GLY A 248 -7.63 -16.60 3.35
N PRO A 249 -7.66 -17.55 4.31
CA PRO A 249 -8.09 -17.25 5.67
C PRO A 249 -7.05 -16.39 6.40
N ALA A 250 -7.52 -15.31 7.02
CA ALA A 250 -6.70 -14.41 7.84
C ALA A 250 -6.10 -15.15 9.04
N ARG A 251 -4.81 -14.94 9.29
CA ARG A 251 -4.05 -15.49 10.42
C ARG A 251 -3.40 -14.36 11.21
N PRO A 252 -3.30 -14.48 12.55
CA PRO A 252 -2.49 -13.54 13.33
C PRO A 252 -1.05 -13.56 12.83
N GLY A 253 -0.45 -12.37 12.67
CA GLY A 253 0.96 -12.22 12.39
C GLY A 253 1.83 -12.34 13.65
N PRO A 254 3.16 -12.35 13.50
CA PRO A 254 4.06 -12.17 14.60
C PRO A 254 3.73 -10.84 15.29
N GLU A 255 3.91 -10.77 16.63
CA GLU A 255 3.53 -9.58 17.41
C GLU A 255 2.06 -9.15 17.21
N ALA A 256 1.14 -10.13 17.14
CA ALA A 256 -0.29 -9.80 17.23
C ALA A 256 -0.56 -8.87 18.43
N PRO A 257 -1.40 -7.82 18.30
CA PRO A 257 -2.50 -7.70 17.34
C PRO A 257 -2.26 -6.74 16.18
N LEU A 258 -1.04 -6.32 15.89
CA LEU A 258 -0.75 -5.24 14.94
C LEU A 258 -0.66 -5.73 13.50
N LEU A 259 -0.15 -6.94 13.30
CA LEU A 259 -0.05 -7.59 12.00
C LEU A 259 -0.99 -8.80 11.90
N TRP A 260 -1.43 -9.07 10.71
CA TRP A 260 -2.14 -10.28 10.31
C TRP A 260 -1.80 -10.58 8.85
N GLY A 261 -1.98 -11.82 8.41
CA GLY A 261 -1.56 -12.22 7.07
C GLY A 261 -2.34 -13.39 6.52
N GLU A 262 -1.99 -13.75 5.30
CA GLU A 262 -2.50 -14.89 4.55
C GLU A 262 -1.39 -15.51 3.72
N SER A 263 -1.57 -16.77 3.30
CA SER A 263 -0.61 -17.43 2.40
C SER A 263 -0.60 -16.75 1.04
N CYS A 264 0.56 -16.21 0.64
CA CYS A 264 0.69 -15.42 -0.56
C CYS A 264 2.14 -15.32 -0.99
N ASP A 265 2.43 -15.50 -2.28
CA ASP A 265 3.78 -15.44 -2.85
C ASP A 265 4.18 -14.06 -3.38
N MET A 266 3.35 -13.04 -3.13
CA MET A 266 3.72 -11.66 -3.44
C MET A 266 4.88 -11.20 -2.57
N SER A 267 5.82 -10.47 -3.17
CA SER A 267 7.02 -9.93 -2.52
C SER A 267 7.18 -8.43 -2.76
N SER A 268 8.41 -7.95 -2.87
CA SER A 268 8.75 -6.53 -3.09
C SER A 268 7.86 -5.89 -4.17
N GLY A 269 7.35 -4.69 -3.92
CA GLY A 269 6.41 -3.99 -4.80
C GLY A 269 4.94 -4.21 -4.48
N ALA A 270 4.56 -5.32 -3.81
CA ALA A 270 3.22 -5.50 -3.28
C ALA A 270 2.93 -4.60 -2.06
N SER A 271 3.97 -4.08 -1.43
CA SER A 271 3.92 -3.12 -0.31
C SER A 271 2.84 -2.06 -0.50
N GLY A 272 2.01 -1.82 0.51
CA GLY A 272 0.90 -0.87 0.45
C GLY A 272 -0.33 -1.37 -0.31
N GLY A 273 -0.28 -2.57 -0.87
CA GLY A 273 -1.41 -3.22 -1.52
C GLY A 273 -2.54 -3.49 -0.53
N PRO A 274 -3.81 -3.42 -0.97
CA PRO A 274 -4.96 -3.58 -0.09
C PRO A 274 -5.18 -5.03 0.29
N HIS A 275 -5.56 -5.25 1.53
CA HIS A 275 -6.20 -6.47 1.98
C HIS A 275 -7.68 -6.18 2.20
N PHE A 276 -8.52 -6.90 1.46
CA PHE A 276 -9.97 -6.71 1.47
C PHE A 276 -10.67 -7.78 2.31
N ALA A 277 -11.47 -7.33 3.25
CA ALA A 277 -12.55 -8.14 3.81
C ALA A 277 -13.82 -7.97 2.95
N ARG A 278 -14.67 -9.00 2.94
CA ARG A 278 -15.96 -8.97 2.19
C ARG A 278 -15.78 -8.52 0.74
N PHE A 279 -14.80 -9.09 0.08
CA PHE A 279 -14.54 -8.82 -1.33
C PHE A 279 -15.55 -9.59 -2.21
N ASP A 280 -16.14 -8.88 -3.17
CA ASP A 280 -16.99 -9.49 -4.20
C ASP A 280 -16.23 -9.50 -5.53
N PRO A 281 -15.78 -10.67 -5.99
CA PRO A 281 -15.00 -10.77 -7.24
C PRO A 281 -15.79 -10.39 -8.50
N ARG A 282 -17.13 -10.41 -8.45
CA ARG A 282 -17.96 -10.00 -9.61
C ARG A 282 -17.92 -8.50 -9.84
N THR A 283 -17.88 -7.73 -8.76
CA THR A 283 -17.84 -6.26 -8.84
C THR A 283 -16.45 -5.70 -8.65
N GLY A 284 -15.51 -6.52 -8.13
CA GLY A 284 -14.18 -6.09 -7.74
C GLY A 284 -14.20 -5.09 -6.58
N THR A 285 -15.25 -5.13 -5.74
CA THR A 285 -15.39 -4.22 -4.58
C THR A 285 -15.19 -4.95 -3.28
N GLY A 286 -14.57 -4.26 -2.31
CA GLY A 286 -14.36 -4.80 -0.98
C GLY A 286 -14.21 -3.70 0.07
N THR A 287 -13.86 -4.10 1.27
CA THR A 287 -13.53 -3.19 2.36
C THR A 287 -12.06 -3.36 2.72
N VAL A 288 -11.25 -2.33 2.49
CA VAL A 288 -9.83 -2.31 2.89
C VAL A 288 -9.76 -2.34 4.41
N VAL A 289 -9.09 -3.35 4.96
CA VAL A 289 -8.90 -3.57 6.41
C VAL A 289 -7.43 -3.66 6.80
N GLY A 290 -6.54 -3.66 5.80
CA GLY A 290 -5.10 -3.66 5.98
C GLY A 290 -4.37 -3.24 4.70
N VAL A 291 -3.10 -2.94 4.85
CA VAL A 291 -2.17 -2.69 3.73
C VAL A 291 -0.94 -3.58 3.90
N THR A 292 -0.48 -4.17 2.82
CA THR A 292 0.72 -5.02 2.80
C THR A 292 1.92 -4.28 3.37
N SER A 293 2.57 -4.87 4.37
CA SER A 293 3.76 -4.32 5.03
C SER A 293 5.00 -5.17 4.80
N THR A 294 4.93 -6.46 5.09
CA THR A 294 6.10 -7.35 5.07
C THR A 294 5.70 -8.79 4.72
N THR A 295 6.70 -9.65 4.58
CA THR A 295 6.53 -11.09 4.29
C THR A 295 7.51 -11.90 5.12
N ASP A 296 7.18 -13.16 5.39
CA ASP A 296 8.06 -14.12 6.04
C ASP A 296 8.76 -15.08 5.05
N GLU A 297 9.23 -14.58 3.94
CA GLU A 297 10.00 -15.37 2.95
C GLU A 297 11.07 -16.29 3.57
N LEU A 298 11.47 -15.99 4.79
CA LEU A 298 12.51 -16.71 5.54
C LEU A 298 11.97 -17.86 6.42
N ALA A 299 10.66 -18.00 6.59
CA ALA A 299 10.09 -18.99 7.50
C ALA A 299 10.14 -20.45 6.97
N GLY A 300 10.63 -20.68 5.75
CA GLY A 300 10.90 -22.01 5.20
C GLY A 300 9.66 -22.87 4.91
N GLY A 301 8.48 -22.28 4.90
CA GLY A 301 7.24 -22.93 4.50
C GLY A 301 7.10 -23.04 2.97
N PRO A 302 6.18 -23.90 2.48
CA PRO A 302 5.97 -24.10 1.04
C PRO A 302 5.39 -22.85 0.34
N THR A 303 4.76 -21.96 1.08
CA THR A 303 4.23 -20.67 0.61
C THR A 303 4.46 -19.64 1.70
N PRO A 304 5.07 -18.49 1.38
CA PRO A 304 5.27 -17.39 2.33
C PRO A 304 3.93 -16.87 2.85
N THR A 305 4.00 -16.16 3.98
CA THR A 305 2.87 -15.38 4.50
C THR A 305 3.11 -13.90 4.17
N LEU A 306 2.13 -13.29 3.53
CA LEU A 306 2.11 -11.85 3.31
C LEU A 306 1.39 -11.18 4.48
N TYR A 307 2.11 -10.31 5.19
CA TYR A 307 1.56 -9.61 6.35
C TYR A 307 1.10 -8.20 6.01
N ALA A 308 -0.07 -7.88 6.53
CA ALA A 308 -0.66 -6.54 6.46
C ALA A 308 -0.59 -5.84 7.82
N THR A 309 -0.33 -4.54 7.78
CA THR A 309 -0.59 -3.64 8.89
C THR A 309 -2.09 -3.48 9.09
N ARG A 310 -2.57 -3.69 10.30
CA ARG A 310 -3.95 -3.47 10.68
C ARG A 310 -4.30 -1.99 10.62
N LEU A 311 -5.45 -1.65 10.00
CA LEU A 311 -5.99 -0.29 10.04
C LEU A 311 -6.70 -0.06 11.38
N GLY A 312 -5.94 0.44 12.36
CA GLY A 312 -6.44 0.84 13.69
C GLY A 312 -6.65 2.35 13.81
N ASP A 313 -6.60 2.86 15.04
CA ASP A 313 -6.82 4.28 15.35
C ASP A 313 -5.77 5.19 14.69
N SER A 314 -4.50 4.76 14.62
CA SER A 314 -3.44 5.46 13.90
C SER A 314 -3.81 5.69 12.42
N ALA A 315 -4.20 4.62 11.73
CA ALA A 315 -4.62 4.71 10.32
C ALA A 315 -5.89 5.56 10.16
N ARG A 316 -6.84 5.49 11.11
CA ARG A 316 -8.03 6.35 11.12
C ARG A 316 -7.65 7.82 11.22
N HIS A 317 -6.71 8.16 12.11
CA HIS A 317 -6.25 9.53 12.29
C HIS A 317 -5.61 10.08 11.00
N LEU A 318 -4.77 9.28 10.33
CA LEU A 318 -4.21 9.61 9.02
C LEU A 318 -5.31 9.82 7.96
N TYR A 319 -6.30 8.94 7.92
CA TYR A 319 -7.41 9.03 6.98
C TYR A 319 -8.26 10.29 7.23
N ASP A 320 -8.59 10.61 8.48
CA ASP A 320 -9.36 11.80 8.84
C ASP A 320 -8.60 13.08 8.49
N TRP A 321 -7.29 13.08 8.67
CA TRP A 321 -6.43 14.15 8.18
C TRP A 321 -6.51 14.29 6.66
N ALA A 322 -6.35 13.19 5.91
CA ALA A 322 -6.25 13.24 4.45
C ALA A 322 -7.58 13.66 3.80
N GLN A 323 -8.73 13.09 4.23
CA GLN A 323 -10.02 13.33 3.59
C GLN A 323 -10.52 14.78 3.71
N THR A 324 -9.97 15.56 4.65
CA THR A 324 -10.31 16.98 4.86
C THR A 324 -9.39 17.93 4.11
N ARG A 325 -8.32 17.44 3.45
CA ARG A 325 -7.38 18.30 2.73
C ARG A 325 -8.00 18.87 1.47
N PRO A 326 -7.85 20.21 1.25
CA PRO A 326 -8.26 20.82 -0.01
C PRO A 326 -7.37 20.32 -1.17
N LEU A 327 -7.89 20.35 -2.37
CA LEU A 327 -7.19 19.97 -3.61
C LEU A 327 -6.55 21.18 -4.29
#